data_6a95b0a8dc1a3d0d3b162103ef8b21a6
#
_entry.id   6a95b0a8dc1a3d0d3b162103ef8b21a6
#
_cell.length_a   1.000
_cell.length_b   1.000
_cell.length_c   1.000
_cell.angle_alpha   90.00
_cell.angle_beta   90.00
_cell.angle_gamma   90.00
#
_symmetry.space_group_name_H-M   'P 1'
#
loop_
_entity.id
_entity.type
_entity.pdbx_description
1 polymer ?
#
loop_
_entity_poly.entity_id
_entity_poly.type
_entity_poly.pdbx_seq_one_letter_code
_entity_poly.pdbx_strand_id
1 'polypeptide(L)'
;MKMHTLIFPPQMFPSLGMLKTQKGGGFLMRSKTRLFTMLMTISLLLSSVAAAAPLEETLPIEITSPSVILAETATGTVIFEKNADERREVASVTKLMTALLVLEALEDHDVALTDQVTVSQCAAAMKGSQALLDAGAVYTLEDLLRSMIIASANDSAVALAEYLSGTEENFVQHMNERAAVLGMTNTCYVNCTGYPQEGQYTTARDVMTLSCEVSRHPAYHTYASKWLDTLVHPSGRVTDLTNTNRLVRFYDGCDGFKTGSTDAAKFCVSATAQKNGMRLVAVVLGCENSQRRFNEARSMLDYGFATYQRVEIARKGDMLGESLAVQRGSADSVELMLGSGLSMLLRTGQTSDLRIEVSLPESIDAPVTAGQIVGIARVLMKDQVIAKLNVVAAGDVPLPGFIEGFYRILDMWR
;
A
#
# COMPACT_ATOMS: atom_id res chain seq x y z
N MET A 1 -12.25 -0.27 -35.69
CA MET A 1 -12.23 0.17 -34.28
C MET A 1 -12.00 1.68 -34.33
N LYS A 2 -13.04 2.47 -34.10
CA LYS A 2 -12.88 3.92 -33.96
C LYS A 2 -12.27 4.19 -32.60
N MET A 3 -11.15 4.93 -32.59
CA MET A 3 -10.54 5.41 -31.35
C MET A 3 -11.13 6.80 -31.05
N HIS A 4 -11.83 6.92 -29.94
CA HIS A 4 -12.21 8.22 -29.40
C HIS A 4 -11.14 8.65 -28.39
N THR A 5 -10.52 9.81 -28.63
CA THR A 5 -9.55 10.40 -27.70
C THR A 5 -10.28 11.41 -26.84
N LEU A 6 -10.43 11.11 -25.57
CA LEU A 6 -10.90 12.04 -24.55
C LEU A 6 -9.69 12.66 -23.88
N ILE A 7 -9.54 13.97 -23.93
CA ILE A 7 -8.49 14.71 -23.24
C ILE A 7 -9.10 15.27 -21.97
N PHE A 8 -8.74 14.71 -20.82
CA PHE A 8 -9.09 15.25 -19.51
C PHE A 8 -7.97 16.16 -19.03
N PRO A 9 -8.25 17.43 -18.69
CA PRO A 9 -7.28 18.27 -18.02
C PRO A 9 -7.00 17.73 -16.60
N PRO A 10 -5.79 17.97 -16.06
CA PRO A 10 -5.31 17.38 -14.80
C PRO A 10 -5.99 17.90 -13.52
N GLN A 11 -7.08 18.59 -13.64
CA GLN A 11 -7.88 19.08 -12.53
C GLN A 11 -9.32 18.64 -12.74
N MET A 12 -9.72 17.72 -11.85
CA MET A 12 -11.13 17.46 -11.55
C MET A 12 -11.78 16.23 -12.14
N PHE A 13 -12.27 15.47 -11.21
CA PHE A 13 -13.66 15.09 -11.18
C PHE A 13 -14.36 15.85 -10.03
N PRO A 14 -14.82 17.10 -10.26
CA PRO A 14 -16.05 17.58 -9.71
C PRO A 14 -17.06 17.69 -10.86
N SER A 15 -18.24 17.05 -10.68
CA SER A 15 -19.51 17.30 -11.38
C SER A 15 -19.44 17.93 -12.78
N LEU A 16 -19.69 17.12 -13.78
CA LEU A 16 -20.14 17.42 -15.17
C LEU A 16 -20.10 18.89 -15.64
N GLY A 17 -19.26 19.14 -16.63
CA GLY A 17 -19.29 20.30 -17.52
C GLY A 17 -18.72 19.94 -18.88
N MET A 18 -19.60 19.83 -19.86
CA MET A 18 -19.45 19.78 -21.31
C MET A 18 -18.07 19.53 -21.94
N LEU A 19 -17.94 18.39 -22.58
CA LEU A 19 -16.84 18.00 -23.47
C LEU A 19 -17.08 18.56 -24.90
N LYS A 20 -16.06 19.21 -25.46
CA LYS A 20 -16.01 19.55 -26.88
C LYS A 20 -15.36 18.42 -27.66
N THR A 21 -16.11 17.81 -28.59
CA THR A 21 -15.60 16.80 -29.52
C THR A 21 -14.84 17.46 -30.68
N GLN A 22 -13.60 17.06 -30.92
CA GLN A 22 -12.85 17.36 -32.11
C GLN A 22 -12.96 16.17 -33.09
N LYS A 23 -13.61 16.40 -34.24
CA LYS A 23 -13.71 15.45 -35.37
C LYS A 23 -12.39 15.44 -36.14
N GLY A 24 -11.66 14.35 -36.12
CA GLY A 24 -10.53 14.10 -37.02
C GLY A 24 -10.99 13.32 -38.26
N GLY A 25 -10.62 13.79 -39.44
CA GLY A 25 -11.04 13.28 -40.74
C GLY A 25 -10.48 11.90 -41.10
N GLY A 26 -11.29 11.15 -41.81
CA GLY A 26 -11.02 9.79 -42.21
C GLY A 26 -10.05 9.63 -43.37
N PHE A 27 -9.35 8.53 -43.38
CA PHE A 27 -8.67 8.00 -44.57
C PHE A 27 -9.17 6.57 -44.83
N LEU A 28 -9.79 6.37 -46.01
CA LEU A 28 -10.28 5.07 -46.46
C LEU A 28 -9.12 4.22 -46.99
N MET A 29 -9.05 2.98 -46.54
CA MET A 29 -8.44 1.93 -47.37
C MET A 29 -9.24 0.63 -47.31
N ARG A 30 -9.55 0.12 -48.49
CA ARG A 30 -10.39 -1.02 -48.83
C ARG A 30 -9.64 -2.36 -48.68
N SER A 31 -10.39 -3.39 -48.23
CA SER A 31 -10.46 -4.75 -48.76
C SER A 31 -9.35 -5.74 -48.42
N LYS A 32 -9.62 -6.85 -47.74
CA LYS A 32 -10.03 -8.16 -48.31
C LYS A 32 -10.13 -9.22 -47.19
N THR A 33 -11.22 -9.90 -47.26
CA THR A 33 -11.61 -11.12 -46.57
C THR A 33 -10.56 -12.22 -46.59
N ARG A 34 -10.27 -12.87 -45.44
CA ARG A 34 -10.06 -14.31 -45.37
C ARG A 34 -10.34 -14.82 -43.95
N LEU A 35 -11.24 -15.76 -43.91
CA LEU A 35 -11.65 -16.69 -42.89
C LEU A 35 -10.41 -17.39 -42.29
N PHE A 36 -10.21 -17.34 -40.95
CA PHE A 36 -9.38 -18.32 -40.26
C PHE A 36 -9.91 -18.64 -38.86
N THR A 37 -9.96 -19.87 -38.61
CA THR A 37 -10.59 -20.66 -37.60
C THR A 37 -10.17 -20.28 -36.16
N MET A 38 -11.15 -20.31 -35.27
CA MET A 38 -11.13 -20.22 -33.83
C MET A 38 -10.14 -21.21 -33.20
N LEU A 39 -9.15 -20.71 -32.49
CA LEU A 39 -8.48 -21.43 -31.41
C LEU A 39 -8.45 -20.53 -30.18
N MET A 40 -9.26 -20.93 -29.20
CA MET A 40 -9.42 -20.26 -27.92
C MET A 40 -8.21 -20.60 -27.05
N THR A 41 -7.25 -19.69 -26.93
CA THR A 41 -6.24 -19.73 -25.87
C THR A 41 -6.57 -18.62 -24.87
N ILE A 42 -7.02 -19.05 -23.69
CA ILE A 42 -7.14 -18.22 -22.49
C ILE A 42 -5.72 -17.78 -22.13
N SER A 43 -5.36 -16.57 -22.50
CA SER A 43 -4.15 -15.92 -22.01
C SER A 43 -4.53 -15.12 -20.77
N LEU A 44 -4.17 -15.62 -19.59
CA LEU A 44 -4.14 -14.84 -18.35
C LEU A 44 -3.19 -13.65 -18.60
N LEU A 45 -3.77 -12.49 -18.88
CA LEU A 45 -3.02 -11.22 -18.84
C LEU A 45 -2.79 -10.86 -17.37
N LEU A 46 -1.68 -11.37 -16.80
CA LEU A 46 -1.05 -10.70 -15.68
C LEU A 46 -0.75 -9.28 -16.14
N SER A 47 -1.43 -8.31 -15.54
CA SER A 47 -1.05 -6.91 -15.61
C SER A 47 0.30 -6.75 -14.91
N SER A 48 1.39 -6.92 -15.66
CA SER A 48 2.70 -6.48 -15.22
C SER A 48 2.65 -4.96 -15.11
N VAL A 49 2.51 -4.46 -13.89
CA VAL A 49 2.94 -3.10 -13.57
C VAL A 49 4.43 -3.09 -13.90
N ALA A 50 4.81 -2.45 -15.00
CA ALA A 50 6.21 -2.17 -15.27
C ALA A 50 6.69 -1.28 -14.12
N ALA A 51 7.47 -1.83 -13.20
CA ALA A 51 8.20 -1.05 -12.23
C ALA A 51 9.08 -0.07 -13.04
N ALA A 52 8.77 1.21 -12.94
CA ALA A 52 9.63 2.25 -13.52
C ALA A 52 11.02 2.06 -12.90
N ALA A 53 12.05 1.99 -13.76
CA ALA A 53 13.42 1.93 -13.30
C ALA A 53 13.69 3.10 -12.34
N PRO A 54 14.38 2.88 -11.23
CA PRO A 54 14.68 3.94 -10.28
C PRO A 54 15.48 5.01 -11.01
N LEU A 55 15.00 6.25 -10.93
CA LEU A 55 15.78 7.41 -11.36
C LEU A 55 16.96 7.50 -10.39
N GLU A 56 18.18 7.21 -10.85
CA GLU A 56 19.41 7.53 -10.12
C GLU A 56 19.53 9.06 -9.98
N GLU A 57 18.80 9.62 -9.05
CA GLU A 57 18.99 10.99 -8.64
C GLU A 57 19.83 11.03 -7.38
N THR A 58 20.96 11.70 -7.48
CA THR A 58 21.71 12.11 -6.30
C THR A 58 20.80 13.00 -5.47
N LEU A 59 20.38 12.52 -4.31
CA LEU A 59 19.63 13.36 -3.37
C LEU A 59 20.46 14.62 -3.07
N PRO A 60 19.82 15.80 -3.02
CA PRO A 60 20.50 17.03 -2.60
C PRO A 60 20.74 17.05 -1.07
N ILE A 61 20.84 15.89 -0.45
CA ILE A 61 21.03 15.66 0.97
C ILE A 61 22.15 14.64 1.18
N GLU A 62 22.99 14.87 2.17
CA GLU A 62 24.07 13.96 2.54
C GLU A 62 23.52 12.79 3.38
N ILE A 63 23.61 11.57 2.86
CA ILE A 63 23.25 10.33 3.54
C ILE A 63 24.52 9.51 3.77
N THR A 64 24.94 9.42 5.02
CA THR A 64 26.14 8.69 5.44
C THR A 64 25.83 7.25 5.90
N SER A 65 24.59 6.98 6.31
CA SER A 65 24.16 5.64 6.70
C SER A 65 24.38 4.63 5.57
N PRO A 66 24.80 3.41 5.90
CA PRO A 66 25.21 2.43 4.89
C PRO A 66 24.04 1.90 4.05
N SER A 67 22.84 1.77 4.62
CA SER A 67 21.68 1.23 3.92
C SER A 67 20.42 2.05 4.25
N VAL A 68 19.78 2.61 3.23
CA VAL A 68 18.57 3.44 3.39
C VAL A 68 17.61 3.26 2.23
N ILE A 69 16.32 3.56 2.47
CA ILE A 69 15.30 3.64 1.44
C ILE A 69 14.22 4.65 1.85
N LEU A 70 13.71 5.39 0.88
CA LEU A 70 12.55 6.27 0.98
C LEU A 70 11.50 5.84 -0.03
N ALA A 71 10.27 5.63 0.40
CA ALA A 71 9.18 5.22 -0.48
C ALA A 71 7.84 5.85 -0.09
N GLU A 72 6.91 5.89 -1.04
CA GLU A 72 5.50 6.21 -0.79
C GLU A 72 4.75 4.91 -0.46
N THR A 73 4.00 4.91 0.65
CA THR A 73 3.50 3.65 1.22
C THR A 73 2.32 3.03 0.47
N ALA A 74 1.45 3.83 -0.15
CA ALA A 74 0.24 3.32 -0.78
C ALA A 74 0.52 2.65 -2.14
N THR A 75 1.53 3.13 -2.87
CA THR A 75 1.94 2.60 -4.18
C THR A 75 3.17 1.71 -4.08
N GLY A 76 3.91 1.75 -2.97
CA GLY A 76 5.22 1.10 -2.83
C GLY A 76 6.31 1.74 -3.69
N THR A 77 6.06 2.93 -4.27
CA THR A 77 7.01 3.58 -5.16
C THR A 77 8.24 4.06 -4.40
N VAL A 78 9.40 3.53 -4.78
CA VAL A 78 10.69 3.94 -4.22
C VAL A 78 11.09 5.29 -4.82
N ILE A 79 11.37 6.25 -3.93
CA ILE A 79 11.81 7.60 -4.30
C ILE A 79 13.33 7.68 -4.32
N PHE A 80 13.98 7.03 -3.36
CA PHE A 80 15.43 6.97 -3.21
C PHE A 80 15.85 5.71 -2.48
N GLU A 81 17.00 5.17 -2.83
CA GLU A 81 17.62 4.06 -2.12
C GLU A 81 19.14 4.06 -2.22
N LYS A 82 19.77 3.48 -1.22
CA LYS A 82 21.21 3.23 -1.17
C LYS A 82 21.44 1.91 -0.47
N ASN A 83 22.07 0.95 -1.14
CA ASN A 83 22.33 -0.40 -0.62
C ASN A 83 21.09 -1.03 0.05
N ALA A 84 19.89 -0.82 -0.53
CA ALA A 84 18.62 -1.19 0.08
C ALA A 84 18.48 -2.70 0.29
N ASP A 85 19.20 -3.52 -0.48
CA ASP A 85 19.13 -4.98 -0.45
C ASP A 85 20.28 -5.63 0.37
N GLU A 86 21.13 -4.81 1.02
CA GLU A 86 22.19 -5.31 1.89
C GLU A 86 21.59 -5.89 3.18
N ARG A 87 21.90 -7.17 3.47
CA ARG A 87 21.46 -7.85 4.69
C ARG A 87 22.12 -7.26 5.92
N ARG A 88 21.32 -6.89 6.91
CA ARG A 88 21.76 -6.29 8.16
C ARG A 88 20.90 -6.76 9.33
N GLU A 89 21.51 -6.78 10.51
CA GLU A 89 20.73 -6.80 11.74
C GLU A 89 20.02 -5.45 11.92
N VAL A 90 18.82 -5.48 12.49
CA VAL A 90 17.98 -4.28 12.65
C VAL A 90 17.48 -4.07 14.06
N ALA A 91 17.91 -4.93 14.98
CA ALA A 91 17.49 -4.89 16.39
C ALA A 91 15.95 -4.83 16.48
N SER A 92 15.42 -4.00 17.37
CA SER A 92 13.99 -3.90 17.67
C SER A 92 13.10 -3.41 16.51
N VAL A 93 13.66 -3.09 15.33
CA VAL A 93 12.81 -2.89 14.11
C VAL A 93 12.08 -4.18 13.75
N THR A 94 12.63 -5.35 14.13
CA THR A 94 11.99 -6.67 14.07
C THR A 94 10.55 -6.68 14.62
N LYS A 95 10.29 -5.89 15.68
CA LYS A 95 8.95 -5.81 16.29
C LYS A 95 7.85 -5.25 15.39
N LEU A 96 8.20 -4.71 14.22
CA LEU A 96 7.20 -4.38 13.20
C LEU A 96 6.48 -5.64 12.71
N MET A 97 7.20 -6.75 12.51
CA MET A 97 6.59 -8.02 12.14
C MET A 97 5.77 -8.60 13.29
N THR A 98 6.28 -8.51 14.52
CA THR A 98 5.53 -8.93 15.72
C THR A 98 4.21 -8.15 15.84
N ALA A 99 4.26 -6.84 15.64
CA ALA A 99 3.06 -6.01 15.66
C ALA A 99 2.10 -6.35 14.51
N LEU A 100 2.61 -6.59 13.29
CA LEU A 100 1.79 -6.96 12.15
C LEU A 100 0.96 -8.22 12.44
N LEU A 101 1.58 -9.28 12.95
CA LEU A 101 0.87 -10.53 13.25
C LEU A 101 -0.20 -10.36 14.34
N VAL A 102 0.06 -9.51 15.36
CA VAL A 102 -0.95 -9.17 16.36
C VAL A 102 -2.12 -8.40 15.75
N LEU A 103 -1.83 -7.45 14.87
CA LEU A 103 -2.86 -6.62 14.21
C LEU A 103 -3.72 -7.46 13.25
N GLU A 104 -3.11 -8.36 12.50
CA GLU A 104 -3.83 -9.30 11.63
C GLU A 104 -4.74 -10.22 12.45
N ALA A 105 -4.26 -10.79 13.56
CA ALA A 105 -5.08 -11.60 14.45
C ALA A 105 -6.26 -10.81 15.08
N LEU A 106 -6.09 -9.51 15.33
CA LEU A 106 -7.18 -8.62 15.78
C LEU A 106 -8.22 -8.38 14.67
N GLU A 107 -7.79 -8.20 13.43
CA GLU A 107 -8.67 -7.98 12.28
C GLU A 107 -9.44 -9.24 11.89
N ASP A 108 -8.81 -10.41 12.02
CA ASP A 108 -9.44 -11.73 11.79
C ASP A 108 -10.37 -12.15 12.94
N HIS A 109 -10.43 -11.37 14.02
CA HIS A 109 -11.19 -11.65 15.23
C HIS A 109 -10.76 -12.92 15.99
N ASP A 110 -9.53 -13.36 15.78
CA ASP A 110 -8.95 -14.49 16.52
C ASP A 110 -8.63 -14.09 17.98
N VAL A 111 -8.36 -12.80 18.19
CA VAL A 111 -8.08 -12.21 19.50
C VAL A 111 -8.77 -10.85 19.64
N ALA A 112 -8.89 -10.38 20.90
CA ALA A 112 -9.43 -9.06 21.21
C ALA A 112 -8.45 -8.25 22.09
N LEU A 113 -8.46 -6.92 21.96
CA LEU A 113 -7.63 -6.03 22.79
C LEU A 113 -7.85 -6.22 24.30
N THR A 114 -9.03 -6.71 24.69
CA THR A 114 -9.42 -6.99 26.08
C THR A 114 -8.99 -8.35 26.61
N ASP A 115 -8.41 -9.20 25.74
CA ASP A 115 -7.99 -10.54 26.14
C ASP A 115 -6.94 -10.47 27.24
N GLN A 116 -7.05 -11.41 28.18
CA GLN A 116 -6.20 -11.48 29.37
C GLN A 116 -5.01 -12.40 29.10
N VAL A 117 -3.83 -11.83 29.08
CA VAL A 117 -2.58 -12.53 28.80
C VAL A 117 -1.79 -12.70 30.08
N THR A 118 -1.51 -13.94 30.45
CA THR A 118 -0.65 -14.26 31.60
C THR A 118 0.81 -14.21 31.17
N VAL A 119 1.61 -13.39 31.83
CA VAL A 119 3.05 -13.23 31.53
C VAL A 119 3.84 -14.41 32.04
N SER A 120 4.55 -15.08 31.14
CA SER A 120 5.45 -16.21 31.53
C SER A 120 6.70 -15.74 32.25
N GLN A 121 7.41 -16.68 32.90
CA GLN A 121 8.74 -16.42 33.48
C GLN A 121 9.74 -16.02 32.37
N CYS A 122 9.62 -16.61 31.18
CA CYS A 122 10.50 -16.33 30.05
C CYS A 122 10.29 -14.88 29.57
N ALA A 123 9.05 -14.45 29.32
CA ALA A 123 8.72 -13.09 28.93
C ALA A 123 9.21 -12.06 29.97
N ALA A 124 8.92 -12.28 31.27
CA ALA A 124 9.32 -11.35 32.33
C ALA A 124 10.85 -11.27 32.53
N ALA A 125 11.60 -12.32 32.16
CA ALA A 125 13.06 -12.36 32.28
C ALA A 125 13.78 -11.71 31.09
N MET A 126 13.06 -11.26 30.07
CA MET A 126 13.65 -10.64 28.89
C MET A 126 14.46 -9.40 29.24
N LYS A 127 15.60 -9.22 28.54
CA LYS A 127 16.52 -8.10 28.74
C LYS A 127 16.32 -7.02 27.68
N GLY A 128 16.99 -5.89 27.89
CA GLY A 128 16.94 -4.75 26.99
C GLY A 128 15.80 -3.80 27.34
N SER A 129 15.08 -3.27 26.35
CA SER A 129 13.90 -2.43 26.60
C SER A 129 12.76 -3.28 27.16
N GLN A 130 12.13 -2.84 28.25
CA GLN A 130 11.12 -3.59 28.98
C GLN A 130 9.98 -2.67 29.43
N ALA A 131 8.79 -3.23 29.54
CA ALA A 131 7.67 -2.65 30.28
C ALA A 131 7.74 -3.02 31.77
N LEU A 132 8.69 -3.88 32.15
CA LEU A 132 8.90 -4.39 33.50
C LEU A 132 7.70 -5.23 33.97
N LEU A 133 7.23 -6.15 33.11
CA LEU A 133 6.11 -7.04 33.44
C LEU A 133 6.44 -7.97 34.57
N ASP A 134 5.46 -8.23 35.46
CA ASP A 134 5.61 -9.16 36.58
C ASP A 134 5.24 -10.57 36.10
N ALA A 135 6.11 -11.56 36.39
CA ALA A 135 5.87 -12.95 36.04
C ALA A 135 4.61 -13.50 36.74
N GLY A 136 3.76 -14.20 36.02
CA GLY A 136 2.49 -14.72 36.50
C GLY A 136 1.37 -13.66 36.61
N ALA A 137 1.68 -12.40 36.41
CA ALA A 137 0.66 -11.34 36.35
C ALA A 137 -0.10 -11.37 35.03
N VAL A 138 -1.31 -10.83 35.05
CA VAL A 138 -2.21 -10.79 33.89
C VAL A 138 -2.35 -9.35 33.38
N TYR A 139 -2.12 -9.13 32.10
CA TYR A 139 -2.28 -7.86 31.40
C TYR A 139 -3.23 -8.02 30.24
N THR A 140 -3.83 -6.93 29.77
CA THR A 140 -4.61 -6.96 28.54
C THR A 140 -3.69 -7.07 27.32
N LEU A 141 -4.17 -7.68 26.24
CA LEU A 141 -3.46 -7.70 24.95
C LEU A 141 -3.11 -6.26 24.51
N GLU A 142 -4.03 -5.30 24.75
CA GLU A 142 -3.79 -3.88 24.47
C GLU A 142 -2.58 -3.32 25.25
N ASP A 143 -2.46 -3.62 26.56
CA ASP A 143 -1.34 -3.14 27.38
C ASP A 143 -0.01 -3.64 26.85
N LEU A 144 0.04 -4.92 26.43
CA LEU A 144 1.24 -5.53 25.87
C LEU A 144 1.58 -4.95 24.50
N LEU A 145 0.59 -4.82 23.61
CA LEU A 145 0.77 -4.25 22.27
C LEU A 145 1.26 -2.81 22.34
N ARG A 146 0.61 -2.00 23.17
CA ARG A 146 0.92 -0.59 23.38
C ARG A 146 2.33 -0.38 23.93
N SER A 147 2.73 -1.15 24.97
CA SER A 147 4.06 -1.06 25.55
C SER A 147 5.16 -1.54 24.58
N MET A 148 4.90 -2.57 23.78
CA MET A 148 5.81 -3.03 22.74
C MET A 148 6.01 -1.98 21.64
N ILE A 149 4.94 -1.32 21.18
CA ILE A 149 5.03 -0.32 20.12
C ILE A 149 5.74 0.94 20.62
N ILE A 150 5.31 1.50 21.75
CA ILE A 150 5.79 2.79 22.27
C ILE A 150 7.19 2.66 22.86
N ALA A 151 7.34 1.84 23.89
CA ALA A 151 8.60 1.70 24.64
C ALA A 151 9.54 0.62 24.10
N SER A 152 9.11 -0.08 23.04
CA SER A 152 9.92 -1.16 22.45
C SER A 152 10.11 -2.37 23.38
N ALA A 153 9.16 -2.64 24.29
CA ALA A 153 9.24 -3.63 25.34
C ALA A 153 9.45 -5.06 24.81
N ASN A 154 10.54 -5.71 25.20
CA ASN A 154 10.88 -7.08 24.80
C ASN A 154 10.01 -8.11 25.54
N ASP A 155 9.78 -7.89 26.83
CA ASP A 155 8.90 -8.69 27.68
C ASP A 155 7.48 -8.75 27.12
N SER A 156 6.94 -7.61 26.67
CA SER A 156 5.65 -7.55 26.02
C SER A 156 5.62 -8.27 24.67
N ALA A 157 6.69 -8.16 23.87
CA ALA A 157 6.79 -8.84 22.59
C ALA A 157 6.76 -10.36 22.73
N VAL A 158 7.52 -10.91 23.71
CA VAL A 158 7.52 -12.35 23.99
C VAL A 158 6.17 -12.81 24.54
N ALA A 159 5.57 -12.06 25.48
CA ALA A 159 4.25 -12.39 26.01
C ALA A 159 3.16 -12.45 24.92
N LEU A 160 3.20 -11.51 23.95
CA LEU A 160 2.32 -11.52 22.79
C LEU A 160 2.57 -12.72 21.87
N ALA A 161 3.84 -13.04 21.61
CA ALA A 161 4.22 -14.18 20.77
C ALA A 161 3.77 -15.52 21.39
N GLU A 162 4.00 -15.70 22.69
CA GLU A 162 3.54 -16.88 23.43
C GLU A 162 2.01 -16.99 23.46
N TYR A 163 1.31 -15.86 23.61
CA TYR A 163 -0.16 -15.85 23.62
C TYR A 163 -0.74 -16.26 22.26
N LEU A 164 -0.23 -15.71 21.16
CA LEU A 164 -0.76 -16.00 19.82
C LEU A 164 -0.39 -17.39 19.30
N SER A 165 0.78 -17.93 19.67
CA SER A 165 1.33 -19.13 19.02
C SER A 165 1.73 -20.22 20.00
N GLY A 166 1.47 -20.04 21.31
CA GLY A 166 1.83 -20.96 22.38
C GLY A 166 3.31 -20.88 22.77
N THR A 167 4.22 -20.66 21.83
CA THR A 167 5.66 -20.46 22.09
C THR A 167 6.25 -19.40 21.16
N GLU A 168 7.39 -18.80 21.56
CA GLU A 168 8.12 -17.85 20.69
C GLU A 168 8.61 -18.54 19.42
N GLU A 169 9.04 -19.80 19.47
CA GLU A 169 9.53 -20.56 18.31
C GLU A 169 8.43 -20.70 17.23
N ASN A 170 7.22 -21.07 17.62
CA ASN A 170 6.08 -21.15 16.69
C ASN A 170 5.74 -19.78 16.11
N PHE A 171 5.79 -18.73 16.93
CA PHE A 171 5.55 -17.37 16.47
C PHE A 171 6.60 -16.92 15.44
N VAL A 172 7.88 -17.26 15.68
CA VAL A 172 8.97 -16.97 14.72
C VAL A 172 8.76 -17.70 13.39
N GLN A 173 8.23 -18.92 13.43
CA GLN A 173 7.84 -19.60 12.19
C GLN A 173 6.78 -18.77 11.43
N HIS A 174 5.72 -18.31 12.09
CA HIS A 174 4.71 -17.46 11.48
C HIS A 174 5.30 -16.13 10.97
N MET A 175 6.26 -15.51 11.67
CA MET A 175 6.97 -14.32 11.20
C MET A 175 7.68 -14.57 9.87
N ASN A 176 8.37 -15.71 9.72
CA ASN A 176 9.07 -16.06 8.49
C ASN A 176 8.11 -16.44 7.36
N GLU A 177 7.02 -17.14 7.65
CA GLU A 177 5.96 -17.44 6.68
C GLU A 177 5.32 -16.14 6.16
N ARG A 178 5.02 -15.19 7.05
CA ARG A 178 4.46 -13.89 6.66
C ARG A 178 5.46 -13.06 5.86
N ALA A 179 6.74 -13.07 6.22
CA ALA A 179 7.80 -12.44 5.44
C ALA A 179 7.84 -12.98 4.00
N ALA A 180 7.75 -14.31 3.82
CA ALA A 180 7.69 -14.93 2.51
C ALA A 180 6.46 -14.49 1.70
N VAL A 181 5.28 -14.42 2.32
CA VAL A 181 4.03 -13.92 1.69
C VAL A 181 4.18 -12.47 1.25
N LEU A 182 4.86 -11.63 2.03
CA LEU A 182 5.14 -10.23 1.69
C LEU A 182 6.24 -10.06 0.64
N GLY A 183 6.91 -11.14 0.22
CA GLY A 183 8.02 -11.10 -0.72
C GLY A 183 9.34 -10.60 -0.12
N MET A 184 9.48 -10.63 1.20
CA MET A 184 10.68 -10.23 1.94
C MET A 184 11.76 -11.32 1.86
N THR A 185 12.28 -11.55 0.66
CA THR A 185 13.16 -12.70 0.34
C THR A 185 14.55 -12.62 0.97
N ASN A 186 14.93 -11.47 1.50
CA ASN A 186 16.20 -11.24 2.18
C ASN A 186 16.02 -11.03 3.69
N THR A 187 15.00 -11.68 4.28
CA THR A 187 14.70 -11.57 5.71
C THR A 187 14.65 -12.95 6.35
N CYS A 188 15.24 -13.06 7.54
CA CYS A 188 15.14 -14.21 8.41
C CYS A 188 14.98 -13.73 9.86
N TYR A 189 13.90 -14.15 10.48
CA TYR A 189 13.63 -13.93 11.91
C TYR A 189 14.03 -15.16 12.72
N VAL A 190 14.69 -14.96 13.88
CA VAL A 190 15.04 -16.03 14.82
C VAL A 190 14.49 -15.76 16.23
N ASN A 191 13.96 -14.55 16.47
CA ASN A 191 13.18 -14.19 17.66
C ASN A 191 12.20 -13.06 17.33
N CYS A 192 11.23 -12.83 18.21
CA CYS A 192 10.18 -11.82 17.99
C CYS A 192 10.58 -10.39 18.42
N THR A 193 11.76 -10.22 19.03
CA THR A 193 12.17 -8.96 19.67
C THR A 193 13.23 -8.19 18.92
N GLY A 194 14.04 -8.87 18.10
CA GLY A 194 15.27 -8.33 17.53
C GLY A 194 16.42 -8.26 18.52
N TYR A 195 16.35 -9.02 19.63
CA TYR A 195 17.48 -9.21 20.52
C TYR A 195 18.63 -9.91 19.76
N PRO A 196 19.91 -9.58 20.05
CA PRO A 196 21.02 -10.16 19.31
C PRO A 196 21.02 -11.68 19.33
N GLN A 197 20.95 -12.28 18.16
CA GLN A 197 20.98 -13.72 17.95
C GLN A 197 21.48 -14.02 16.54
N GLU A 198 22.38 -14.98 16.42
CA GLU A 198 22.93 -15.38 15.13
C GLU A 198 21.85 -15.85 14.15
N GLY A 199 21.98 -15.48 12.88
CA GLY A 199 21.05 -15.88 11.82
C GLY A 199 19.90 -14.89 11.57
N GLN A 200 19.73 -13.84 12.41
CA GLN A 200 18.71 -12.83 12.19
C GLN A 200 19.21 -11.70 11.28
N TYR A 201 18.51 -11.46 10.18
CA TYR A 201 18.83 -10.38 9.26
C TYR A 201 17.59 -9.94 8.47
N THR A 202 17.67 -8.75 7.93
CA THR A 202 16.71 -8.19 6.95
C THR A 202 17.42 -7.15 6.08
N THR A 203 16.69 -6.46 5.21
CA THR A 203 17.20 -5.37 4.36
C THR A 203 16.37 -4.12 4.51
N ALA A 204 16.87 -2.96 4.09
CA ALA A 204 16.08 -1.73 4.11
C ALA A 204 14.83 -1.84 3.21
N ARG A 205 14.93 -2.54 2.08
CA ARG A 205 13.79 -2.82 1.19
C ARG A 205 12.73 -3.69 1.87
N ASP A 206 13.14 -4.78 2.51
CA ASP A 206 12.19 -5.66 3.20
C ASP A 206 11.54 -4.95 4.38
N VAL A 207 12.29 -4.15 5.15
CA VAL A 207 11.73 -3.28 6.21
C VAL A 207 10.75 -2.26 5.64
N MET A 208 11.04 -1.66 4.47
CA MET A 208 10.12 -0.75 3.78
C MET A 208 8.84 -1.48 3.39
N THR A 209 8.94 -2.67 2.79
CA THR A 209 7.79 -3.51 2.42
C THR A 209 6.92 -3.82 3.64
N LEU A 210 7.54 -4.26 4.74
CA LEU A 210 6.85 -4.50 6.01
C LEU A 210 6.19 -3.23 6.55
N SER A 211 6.89 -2.09 6.48
CA SER A 211 6.36 -0.81 6.95
C SER A 211 5.16 -0.33 6.11
N CYS A 212 5.17 -0.59 4.80
CA CYS A 212 4.01 -0.32 3.93
C CYS A 212 2.80 -1.16 4.35
N GLU A 213 3.00 -2.44 4.67
CA GLU A 213 1.92 -3.31 5.14
C GLU A 213 1.39 -2.85 6.50
N VAL A 214 2.26 -2.65 7.49
CA VAL A 214 1.87 -2.13 8.82
C VAL A 214 1.12 -0.80 8.71
N SER A 215 1.46 0.06 7.73
CA SER A 215 0.78 1.35 7.53
C SER A 215 -0.69 1.23 7.14
N ARG A 216 -1.14 0.05 6.68
CA ARG A 216 -2.54 -0.22 6.33
C ARG A 216 -3.42 -0.48 7.55
N HIS A 217 -2.82 -0.71 8.72
CA HIS A 217 -3.51 -0.98 9.98
C HIS A 217 -3.62 0.29 10.83
N PRO A 218 -4.79 0.99 10.85
CA PRO A 218 -4.95 2.25 11.59
C PRO A 218 -4.65 2.10 13.09
N ALA A 219 -4.93 0.92 13.67
CA ALA A 219 -4.67 0.63 15.07
C ALA A 219 -3.19 0.78 15.44
N TYR A 220 -2.26 0.47 14.54
CA TYR A 220 -0.84 0.69 14.79
C TYR A 220 -0.51 2.17 15.04
N HIS A 221 -1.03 3.05 14.19
CA HIS A 221 -0.78 4.48 14.28
C HIS A 221 -1.35 5.10 15.56
N THR A 222 -2.45 4.53 16.11
CA THR A 222 -3.05 4.97 17.36
C THR A 222 -2.06 4.90 18.53
N TYR A 223 -1.18 3.88 18.54
CA TYR A 223 -0.16 3.74 19.57
C TYR A 223 1.18 4.36 19.15
N ALA A 224 1.60 4.13 17.91
CA ALA A 224 2.91 4.57 17.41
C ALA A 224 3.07 6.11 17.39
N SER A 225 1.97 6.85 17.26
CA SER A 225 1.97 8.32 17.29
C SER A 225 2.08 8.93 18.69
N LYS A 226 1.90 8.14 19.76
CA LYS A 226 2.00 8.63 21.13
C LYS A 226 3.46 8.84 21.52
N TRP A 227 3.78 10.03 22.04
CA TRP A 227 5.11 10.32 22.57
C TRP A 227 5.33 9.73 23.96
N LEU A 228 4.33 9.88 24.85
CA LEU A 228 4.32 9.38 26.21
C LEU A 228 3.04 8.61 26.49
N ASP A 229 3.14 7.56 27.27
CA ASP A 229 2.03 6.79 27.82
C ASP A 229 2.45 6.16 29.15
N THR A 230 1.55 5.45 29.81
CA THR A 230 1.83 4.76 31.07
C THR A 230 1.23 3.36 31.07
N LEU A 231 1.91 2.42 31.69
CA LEU A 231 1.42 1.06 31.99
C LEU A 231 1.15 0.97 33.49
N VAL A 232 -0.08 0.63 33.86
CA VAL A 232 -0.45 0.32 35.24
C VAL A 232 -0.40 -1.17 35.43
N HIS A 233 0.48 -1.65 36.32
CA HIS A 233 0.61 -3.07 36.62
C HIS A 233 -0.49 -3.55 37.59
N PRO A 234 -0.83 -4.84 37.59
CA PRO A 234 -1.80 -5.41 38.53
C PRO A 234 -1.43 -5.16 40.00
N SER A 235 -0.12 -5.02 40.31
CA SER A 235 0.37 -4.63 41.62
C SER A 235 0.12 -3.17 42.03
N GLY A 236 -0.42 -2.34 41.14
CA GLY A 236 -0.59 -0.89 41.30
C GLY A 236 0.67 -0.06 40.98
N ARG A 237 1.79 -0.69 40.64
CA ARG A 237 3.00 -0.02 40.13
C ARG A 237 2.68 0.62 38.76
N VAL A 238 3.30 1.77 38.47
CA VAL A 238 3.17 2.45 37.17
C VAL A 238 4.53 2.50 36.48
N THR A 239 4.57 2.15 35.22
CA THR A 239 5.75 2.29 34.34
C THR A 239 5.45 3.32 33.24
N ASP A 240 6.32 4.34 33.15
CA ASP A 240 6.23 5.32 32.06
C ASP A 240 6.73 4.72 30.75
N LEU A 241 5.95 4.88 29.70
CA LEU A 241 6.27 4.45 28.35
C LEU A 241 6.66 5.69 27.52
N THR A 242 7.92 5.77 27.11
CA THR A 242 8.41 6.83 26.23
C THR A 242 8.70 6.28 24.86
N ASN A 243 8.16 6.94 23.81
CA ASN A 243 8.39 6.51 22.46
C ASN A 243 9.86 6.63 22.07
N THR A 244 10.41 5.54 21.56
CA THR A 244 11.82 5.48 21.15
C THR A 244 12.09 6.24 19.85
N ASN A 245 11.05 6.51 19.04
CA ASN A 245 11.13 7.31 17.83
C ASN A 245 10.91 8.80 18.13
N ARG A 246 12.01 9.56 18.24
CA ARG A 246 11.95 11.00 18.54
C ARG A 246 11.25 11.83 17.46
N LEU A 247 11.14 11.34 16.22
CA LEU A 247 10.44 12.05 15.15
C LEU A 247 8.95 12.20 15.44
N VAL A 248 8.34 11.29 16.19
CA VAL A 248 6.95 11.40 16.65
C VAL A 248 6.70 12.72 17.40
N ARG A 249 7.67 13.21 18.17
CA ARG A 249 7.56 14.47 18.91
C ARG A 249 8.03 15.69 18.09
N PHE A 250 9.03 15.52 17.23
CA PHE A 250 9.80 16.65 16.67
C PHE A 250 9.69 16.78 15.13
N TYR A 251 8.86 15.95 14.48
CA TYR A 251 8.61 16.03 13.05
C TYR A 251 7.12 16.05 12.78
N ASP A 252 6.63 17.15 12.21
CA ASP A 252 5.22 17.32 11.89
C ASP A 252 4.74 16.26 10.90
N GLY A 253 3.60 15.60 11.23
CA GLY A 253 3.02 14.51 10.48
C GLY A 253 3.64 13.14 10.76
N CYS A 254 4.70 13.03 11.60
CA CYS A 254 5.26 11.72 11.96
C CYS A 254 4.35 10.98 12.94
N ASP A 255 3.96 9.76 12.58
CA ASP A 255 3.07 8.89 13.35
C ASP A 255 3.61 7.46 13.54
N GLY A 256 4.92 7.30 13.47
CA GLY A 256 5.63 6.05 13.71
C GLY A 256 6.94 5.99 12.92
N PHE A 257 7.59 4.84 12.73
CA PHE A 257 7.18 3.51 13.21
C PHE A 257 8.09 3.04 14.34
N LYS A 258 9.26 2.46 14.01
CA LYS A 258 10.05 1.70 14.97
C LYS A 258 11.53 2.02 14.89
N THR A 259 12.19 2.07 16.04
CA THR A 259 13.66 2.17 16.15
C THR A 259 14.24 0.84 16.62
N GLY A 260 15.52 0.66 16.31
CA GLY A 260 16.32 -0.43 16.81
C GLY A 260 17.74 0.02 17.13
N SER A 261 18.40 -0.59 18.11
CA SER A 261 19.83 -0.42 18.33
C SER A 261 20.41 -1.59 19.12
N THR A 262 21.54 -2.11 18.63
CA THR A 262 22.46 -3.03 19.29
C THR A 262 23.87 -2.68 18.83
N ASP A 263 24.88 -3.28 19.40
CA ASP A 263 26.27 -3.05 18.95
C ASP A 263 26.49 -3.48 17.50
N ALA A 264 25.83 -4.57 17.05
CA ALA A 264 25.94 -5.07 15.67
C ALA A 264 25.04 -4.31 14.70
N ALA A 265 23.77 -4.07 15.04
CA ALA A 265 22.83 -3.34 14.21
C ALA A 265 23.13 -1.84 14.14
N LYS A 266 23.93 -1.30 15.05
CA LYS A 266 24.11 0.15 15.23
C LYS A 266 22.75 0.81 15.49
N PHE A 267 22.48 1.96 14.89
CA PHE A 267 21.22 2.68 15.07
C PHE A 267 20.36 2.57 13.81
N CYS A 268 19.17 1.98 13.97
CA CYS A 268 18.20 1.77 12.92
C CYS A 268 16.89 2.53 13.20
N VAL A 269 16.21 2.95 12.16
CA VAL A 269 14.84 3.49 12.24
C VAL A 269 14.07 3.19 10.96
N SER A 270 12.83 2.77 11.10
CA SER A 270 11.76 2.94 10.11
C SER A 270 10.87 4.05 10.63
N ALA A 271 10.82 5.17 9.91
CA ALA A 271 10.01 6.33 10.26
C ALA A 271 8.96 6.57 9.18
N THR A 272 7.73 6.89 9.58
CA THR A 272 6.65 7.26 8.67
C THR A 272 6.08 8.62 9.04
N ALA A 273 5.66 9.34 8.02
CA ALA A 273 4.92 10.59 8.18
C ALA A 273 3.86 10.72 7.10
N GLN A 274 2.77 11.41 7.43
CA GLN A 274 1.69 11.70 6.49
C GLN A 274 1.45 13.20 6.39
N LYS A 275 1.47 13.74 5.15
CA LYS A 275 1.12 15.13 4.85
C LYS A 275 0.28 15.18 3.57
N ASN A 276 -0.78 15.98 3.56
CA ASN A 276 -1.62 16.21 2.38
C ASN A 276 -2.11 14.92 1.69
N GLY A 277 -2.47 13.90 2.47
CA GLY A 277 -2.95 12.61 1.94
C GLY A 277 -1.87 11.68 1.38
N MET A 278 -0.59 12.10 1.38
CA MET A 278 0.56 11.28 1.01
C MET A 278 1.29 10.80 2.27
N ARG A 279 1.57 9.49 2.34
CA ARG A 279 2.37 8.89 3.41
C ARG A 279 3.69 8.40 2.86
N LEU A 280 4.78 8.81 3.49
CA LEU A 280 6.13 8.36 3.17
C LEU A 280 6.69 7.50 4.31
N VAL A 281 7.53 6.55 3.94
CA VAL A 281 8.35 5.77 4.86
C VAL A 281 9.82 5.97 4.53
N ALA A 282 10.61 6.32 5.55
CA ALA A 282 12.06 6.44 5.47
C ALA A 282 12.70 5.39 6.39
N VAL A 283 13.46 4.46 5.80
CA VAL A 283 14.20 3.45 6.54
C VAL A 283 15.68 3.80 6.51
N VAL A 284 16.31 3.81 7.68
CA VAL A 284 17.75 4.03 7.87
C VAL A 284 18.29 2.89 8.71
N LEU A 285 19.24 2.13 8.17
CA LEU A 285 19.87 0.98 8.84
C LEU A 285 21.37 1.19 9.02
N GLY A 286 21.89 0.71 10.14
CA GLY A 286 23.33 0.68 10.40
C GLY A 286 23.98 2.05 10.64
N CYS A 287 23.21 3.07 11.02
CA CYS A 287 23.76 4.39 11.30
C CYS A 287 24.65 4.38 12.56
N GLU A 288 25.85 4.96 12.47
CA GLU A 288 26.80 4.97 13.60
C GLU A 288 26.38 5.89 14.76
N ASN A 289 25.43 6.81 14.53
CA ASN A 289 25.04 7.80 15.51
C ASN A 289 23.52 7.87 15.67
N SER A 290 23.04 7.81 16.92
CA SER A 290 21.62 7.83 17.25
C SER A 290 20.88 9.09 16.75
N GLN A 291 21.49 10.28 16.87
CA GLN A 291 20.86 11.52 16.41
C GLN A 291 20.87 11.61 14.87
N ARG A 292 21.96 11.15 14.25
CA ARG A 292 22.13 11.19 12.79
C ARG A 292 21.05 10.36 12.08
N ARG A 293 20.69 9.15 12.57
CA ARG A 293 19.62 8.35 11.96
C ARG A 293 18.31 9.13 11.83
N PHE A 294 17.97 9.95 12.85
CA PHE A 294 16.76 10.78 12.81
C PHE A 294 16.91 11.98 11.87
N ASN A 295 18.10 12.58 11.82
CA ASN A 295 18.37 13.68 10.89
C ASN A 295 18.28 13.21 9.43
N GLU A 296 18.88 12.06 9.09
CA GLU A 296 18.83 11.50 7.75
C GLU A 296 17.38 11.07 7.37
N ALA A 297 16.66 10.40 8.27
CA ALA A 297 15.25 10.06 8.04
C ALA A 297 14.38 11.32 7.82
N ARG A 298 14.59 12.37 8.63
CA ARG A 298 13.92 13.68 8.45
C ARG A 298 14.24 14.27 7.07
N SER A 299 15.50 14.36 6.70
CA SER A 299 15.93 14.95 5.42
C SER A 299 15.34 14.19 4.23
N MET A 300 15.27 12.86 4.30
CA MET A 300 14.60 12.04 3.27
C MET A 300 13.10 12.35 3.20
N LEU A 301 12.40 12.41 4.34
CA LEU A 301 10.97 12.75 4.38
C LEU A 301 10.72 14.16 3.84
N ASP A 302 11.52 15.16 4.25
CA ASP A 302 11.42 16.54 3.77
C ASP A 302 11.62 16.62 2.25
N TYR A 303 12.63 15.92 1.72
CA TYR A 303 12.82 15.81 0.27
C TYR A 303 11.61 15.20 -0.44
N GLY A 304 11.10 14.08 0.08
CA GLY A 304 9.97 13.39 -0.51
C GLY A 304 8.71 14.28 -0.56
N PHE A 305 8.37 14.95 0.53
CA PHE A 305 7.21 15.85 0.60
C PHE A 305 7.37 17.15 -0.20
N ALA A 306 8.59 17.65 -0.34
CA ALA A 306 8.85 18.84 -1.16
C ALA A 306 8.81 18.54 -2.65
N THR A 307 9.24 17.35 -3.06
CA THR A 307 9.46 17.01 -4.46
C THR A 307 8.28 16.26 -5.09
N TYR A 308 7.54 15.49 -4.31
CA TYR A 308 6.51 14.59 -4.80
C TYR A 308 5.14 14.90 -4.23
N GLN A 309 4.11 14.50 -4.96
CA GLN A 309 2.71 14.53 -4.56
C GLN A 309 2.00 13.27 -5.03
N ARG A 310 1.08 12.76 -4.23
CA ARG A 310 0.17 11.71 -4.65
C ARG A 310 -0.97 12.33 -5.42
N VAL A 311 -1.18 11.86 -6.64
CA VAL A 311 -2.26 12.32 -7.52
C VAL A 311 -3.23 11.16 -7.74
N GLU A 312 -4.49 11.36 -7.38
CA GLU A 312 -5.58 10.48 -7.76
C GLU A 312 -6.00 10.84 -9.18
N ILE A 313 -5.67 9.97 -10.14
CA ILE A 313 -5.91 10.20 -11.58
C ILE A 313 -7.32 9.76 -11.96
N ALA A 314 -7.82 8.70 -11.32
CA ALA A 314 -9.11 8.10 -11.61
C ALA A 314 -9.63 7.34 -10.38
N ARG A 315 -10.95 7.32 -10.19
CA ARG A 315 -11.64 6.50 -9.18
C ARG A 315 -12.41 5.37 -9.85
N LYS A 316 -12.51 4.25 -9.17
CA LYS A 316 -13.45 3.20 -9.57
C LYS A 316 -14.86 3.77 -9.55
N GLY A 317 -15.61 3.60 -10.67
CA GLY A 317 -16.96 4.11 -10.81
C GLY A 317 -17.06 5.52 -11.38
N ASP A 318 -15.93 6.22 -11.66
CA ASP A 318 -15.98 7.51 -12.36
C ASP A 318 -16.67 7.34 -13.73
N MET A 319 -17.73 8.11 -13.95
CA MET A 319 -18.49 8.10 -15.20
C MET A 319 -17.70 8.81 -16.30
N LEU A 320 -17.64 8.21 -17.47
CA LEU A 320 -16.91 8.80 -18.61
C LEU A 320 -17.70 9.89 -19.34
N GLY A 321 -18.99 10.07 -19.02
CA GLY A 321 -19.86 11.02 -19.71
C GLY A 321 -20.19 10.62 -21.15
N GLU A 322 -19.85 9.39 -21.55
CA GLU A 322 -20.13 8.79 -22.85
C GLU A 322 -20.95 7.52 -22.69
N SER A 323 -21.68 7.16 -23.74
CA SER A 323 -22.41 5.90 -23.82
C SER A 323 -21.95 5.09 -25.03
N LEU A 324 -22.01 3.77 -24.90
CA LEU A 324 -21.72 2.81 -25.95
C LEU A 324 -23.02 2.27 -26.53
N ALA A 325 -23.13 2.26 -27.84
CA ALA A 325 -24.30 1.73 -28.56
C ALA A 325 -24.44 0.22 -28.25
N VAL A 326 -25.67 -0.21 -27.92
CA VAL A 326 -26.02 -1.60 -27.68
C VAL A 326 -26.95 -2.07 -28.78
N GLN A 327 -26.52 -3.10 -29.50
CA GLN A 327 -27.34 -3.71 -30.56
C GLN A 327 -28.24 -4.81 -29.93
N ARG A 328 -29.47 -4.87 -30.42
CA ARG A 328 -30.46 -5.89 -30.03
C ARG A 328 -30.80 -5.88 -28.54
N GLY A 329 -30.56 -4.78 -27.84
CA GLY A 329 -30.86 -4.62 -26.42
C GLY A 329 -32.21 -3.98 -26.15
N SER A 330 -32.70 -4.04 -24.90
CA SER A 330 -33.87 -3.30 -24.42
C SER A 330 -33.63 -1.77 -24.43
N ALA A 331 -32.38 -1.36 -24.33
CA ALA A 331 -31.94 0.04 -24.51
C ALA A 331 -30.93 0.13 -25.68
N ASP A 332 -30.87 1.29 -26.33
CA ASP A 332 -30.02 1.52 -27.49
C ASP A 332 -28.57 1.86 -27.13
N SER A 333 -28.31 2.15 -25.86
CA SER A 333 -26.96 2.45 -25.34
C SER A 333 -26.84 2.13 -23.86
N VAL A 334 -25.61 2.01 -23.39
CA VAL A 334 -25.22 1.86 -21.97
C VAL A 334 -24.19 2.92 -21.60
N GLU A 335 -24.34 3.53 -20.44
CA GLU A 335 -23.36 4.45 -19.87
C GLU A 335 -22.09 3.72 -19.47
N LEU A 336 -20.96 4.42 -19.50
CA LEU A 336 -19.65 3.86 -19.27
C LEU A 336 -19.01 4.46 -18.02
N MET A 337 -18.31 3.60 -17.26
CA MET A 337 -17.54 4.02 -16.08
C MET A 337 -16.18 3.32 -16.02
N LEU A 338 -15.27 3.86 -15.21
CA LEU A 338 -13.99 3.23 -14.92
C LEU A 338 -14.18 2.04 -13.97
N GLY A 339 -13.66 0.88 -14.35
CA GLY A 339 -13.74 -0.36 -13.56
C GLY A 339 -12.77 -0.42 -12.37
N SER A 340 -11.75 0.45 -12.36
CA SER A 340 -10.76 0.54 -11.29
C SER A 340 -10.28 1.98 -11.11
N GLY A 341 -9.78 2.29 -9.91
CA GLY A 341 -9.10 3.55 -9.63
C GLY A 341 -7.60 3.49 -9.96
N LEU A 342 -6.98 4.65 -10.08
CA LEU A 342 -5.55 4.82 -10.25
C LEU A 342 -5.07 6.04 -9.46
N SER A 343 -4.14 5.81 -8.55
CA SER A 343 -3.36 6.87 -7.92
C SER A 343 -1.88 6.66 -8.22
N MET A 344 -1.15 7.71 -8.42
CA MET A 344 0.28 7.66 -8.72
C MET A 344 1.04 8.70 -7.91
N LEU A 345 2.30 8.38 -7.60
CA LEU A 345 3.26 9.33 -7.08
C LEU A 345 3.88 10.08 -8.26
N LEU A 346 3.72 11.39 -8.29
CA LEU A 346 4.27 12.25 -9.35
C LEU A 346 5.11 13.35 -8.73
N ARG A 347 6.09 13.86 -9.49
CA ARG A 347 6.77 15.09 -9.10
C ARG A 347 5.81 16.27 -9.15
N THR A 348 5.98 17.19 -8.22
CA THR A 348 5.22 18.44 -8.21
C THR A 348 5.35 19.15 -9.55
N GLY A 349 4.22 19.50 -10.17
CA GLY A 349 4.15 20.14 -11.49
C GLY A 349 4.04 19.20 -12.69
N GLN A 350 4.17 17.87 -12.53
CA GLN A 350 4.03 16.92 -13.66
C GLN A 350 2.58 16.57 -14.01
N THR A 351 1.61 17.04 -13.26
CA THR A 351 0.19 16.72 -13.52
C THR A 351 -0.34 17.25 -14.85
N SER A 352 0.26 18.33 -15.37
CA SER A 352 -0.09 18.90 -16.69
C SER A 352 0.23 17.98 -17.87
N ASP A 353 1.11 17.01 -17.67
CA ASP A 353 1.57 16.09 -18.72
C ASP A 353 0.69 14.83 -18.81
N LEU A 354 -0.33 14.70 -17.95
CA LEU A 354 -1.25 13.56 -17.91
C LEU A 354 -2.40 13.74 -18.91
N ARG A 355 -2.77 12.66 -19.59
CA ARG A 355 -3.99 12.56 -20.39
C ARG A 355 -4.56 11.13 -20.33
N ILE A 356 -5.86 11.01 -20.55
CA ILE A 356 -6.56 9.73 -20.62
C ILE A 356 -7.13 9.57 -22.01
N GLU A 357 -6.80 8.47 -22.69
CA GLU A 357 -7.32 8.08 -23.99
C GLU A 357 -8.18 6.83 -23.84
N VAL A 358 -9.44 6.90 -24.25
CA VAL A 358 -10.38 5.78 -24.17
C VAL A 358 -10.54 5.13 -25.55
N SER A 359 -10.41 3.81 -25.59
CA SER A 359 -10.62 2.98 -26.77
C SER A 359 -11.84 2.10 -26.56
N LEU A 360 -12.87 2.28 -27.43
CA LEU A 360 -14.14 1.58 -27.39
C LEU A 360 -14.42 0.90 -28.73
N PRO A 361 -15.19 -0.22 -28.77
CA PRO A 361 -15.79 -0.71 -30.02
C PRO A 361 -16.89 0.26 -30.50
N GLU A 362 -17.33 0.11 -31.73
CA GLU A 362 -18.43 0.94 -32.27
C GLU A 362 -19.77 0.62 -31.59
N SER A 363 -19.99 -0.63 -31.22
CA SER A 363 -21.16 -1.13 -30.50
C SER A 363 -20.87 -2.47 -29.87
N ILE A 364 -21.76 -2.90 -28.95
CA ILE A 364 -21.76 -4.24 -28.36
C ILE A 364 -23.16 -4.85 -28.50
N ASP A 365 -23.21 -6.18 -28.48
CA ASP A 365 -24.51 -6.90 -28.54
C ASP A 365 -25.08 -7.12 -27.13
N ALA A 366 -26.40 -7.00 -26.98
CA ALA A 366 -27.09 -7.43 -25.77
C ALA A 366 -27.10 -8.97 -25.64
N PRO A 367 -27.16 -9.52 -24.41
CA PRO A 367 -27.30 -8.79 -23.15
C PRO A 367 -25.96 -8.20 -22.68
N VAL A 368 -26.02 -7.00 -22.07
CA VAL A 368 -24.90 -6.36 -21.38
C VAL A 368 -25.18 -6.40 -19.90
N THR A 369 -24.16 -6.72 -19.09
CA THR A 369 -24.28 -6.73 -17.61
C THR A 369 -23.46 -5.60 -17.00
N ALA A 370 -23.97 -5.03 -15.92
CA ALA A 370 -23.22 -4.04 -15.14
C ALA A 370 -21.85 -4.59 -14.74
N GLY A 371 -20.80 -3.79 -14.91
CA GLY A 371 -19.40 -4.22 -14.66
C GLY A 371 -18.74 -5.01 -15.80
N GLN A 372 -19.48 -5.34 -16.89
CA GLN A 372 -18.89 -5.98 -18.06
C GLN A 372 -17.84 -5.07 -18.71
N ILE A 373 -16.64 -5.60 -18.97
CA ILE A 373 -15.56 -4.86 -19.64
C ILE A 373 -15.96 -4.63 -21.10
N VAL A 374 -15.99 -3.38 -21.51
CA VAL A 374 -16.39 -2.94 -22.87
C VAL A 374 -15.31 -2.14 -23.57
N GLY A 375 -14.25 -1.74 -22.89
CA GLY A 375 -13.17 -0.96 -23.45
C GLY A 375 -11.96 -0.82 -22.53
N ILE A 376 -11.00 0.00 -22.96
CA ILE A 376 -9.78 0.29 -22.22
C ILE A 376 -9.53 1.80 -22.23
N ALA A 377 -9.30 2.36 -21.06
CA ALA A 377 -8.77 3.70 -20.87
C ALA A 377 -7.24 3.60 -20.65
N ARG A 378 -6.48 4.30 -21.48
CA ARG A 378 -5.01 4.42 -21.35
C ARG A 378 -4.70 5.74 -20.68
N VAL A 379 -3.92 5.69 -19.63
CA VAL A 379 -3.36 6.88 -18.97
C VAL A 379 -1.97 7.11 -19.57
N LEU A 380 -1.76 8.29 -20.09
CA LEU A 380 -0.50 8.70 -20.71
C LEU A 380 0.13 9.83 -19.90
N MET A 381 1.45 9.76 -19.76
CA MET A 381 2.27 10.88 -19.33
C MET A 381 3.11 11.31 -20.54
N LYS A 382 2.90 12.52 -21.02
CA LYS A 382 3.36 12.96 -22.35
C LYS A 382 2.82 12.00 -23.42
N ASP A 383 3.67 11.24 -24.10
CA ASP A 383 3.25 10.29 -25.13
C ASP A 383 3.43 8.82 -24.71
N GLN A 384 3.85 8.56 -23.45
CA GLN A 384 4.04 7.22 -22.95
C GLN A 384 2.82 6.72 -22.17
N VAL A 385 2.33 5.53 -22.48
CA VAL A 385 1.27 4.86 -21.73
C VAL A 385 1.87 4.36 -20.40
N ILE A 386 1.41 4.94 -19.30
CA ILE A 386 1.87 4.61 -17.94
C ILE A 386 0.92 3.67 -17.20
N ALA A 387 -0.36 3.62 -17.60
CA ALA A 387 -1.34 2.68 -17.05
C ALA A 387 -2.47 2.40 -18.03
N LYS A 388 -3.18 1.29 -17.79
CA LYS A 388 -4.41 0.91 -18.49
C LYS A 388 -5.47 0.58 -17.46
N LEU A 389 -6.68 1.13 -17.65
CA LEU A 389 -7.85 0.89 -16.81
C LEU A 389 -8.93 0.25 -17.66
N ASN A 390 -9.69 -0.67 -17.08
CA ASN A 390 -10.87 -1.22 -17.75
C ASN A 390 -11.97 -0.17 -17.77
N VAL A 391 -12.62 -0.04 -18.93
CA VAL A 391 -13.89 0.66 -19.07
C VAL A 391 -14.99 -0.39 -19.01
N VAL A 392 -15.99 -0.16 -18.16
CA VAL A 392 -17.07 -1.12 -17.89
C VAL A 392 -18.43 -0.48 -18.12
N ALA A 393 -19.43 -1.33 -18.42
CA ALA A 393 -20.82 -0.90 -18.49
C ALA A 393 -21.31 -0.49 -17.08
N ALA A 394 -21.96 0.66 -16.97
CA ALA A 394 -22.48 1.18 -15.72
C ALA A 394 -23.82 0.52 -15.29
N GLY A 395 -24.52 -0.11 -16.23
CA GLY A 395 -25.82 -0.75 -16.00
C GLY A 395 -26.03 -1.97 -16.86
N ASP A 396 -27.17 -2.63 -16.61
CA ASP A 396 -27.63 -3.79 -17.37
C ASP A 396 -28.43 -3.33 -18.59
N VAL A 397 -28.22 -4.01 -19.74
CA VAL A 397 -29.09 -3.90 -20.92
C VAL A 397 -29.47 -5.30 -21.36
N PRO A 398 -30.63 -5.84 -20.90
CA PRO A 398 -31.08 -7.17 -21.28
C PRO A 398 -31.55 -7.21 -22.74
N LEU A 399 -31.78 -8.40 -23.27
CA LEU A 399 -32.50 -8.57 -24.51
C LEU A 399 -33.94 -8.04 -24.37
N PRO A 400 -34.52 -7.45 -25.43
CA PRO A 400 -35.91 -6.99 -25.38
C PRO A 400 -36.87 -8.18 -25.15
N GLY A 401 -37.89 -7.93 -24.37
CA GLY A 401 -38.97 -8.91 -24.21
C GLY A 401 -39.66 -9.19 -25.56
N PHE A 402 -40.37 -10.35 -25.66
CA PHE A 402 -41.02 -10.79 -26.91
C PHE A 402 -41.91 -9.70 -27.56
N ILE A 403 -42.69 -9.00 -26.77
CA ILE A 403 -43.63 -7.94 -27.25
C ILE A 403 -42.81 -6.72 -27.74
N GLU A 404 -41.81 -6.31 -27.00
CA GLU A 404 -40.95 -5.16 -27.35
C GLU A 404 -40.14 -5.44 -28.63
N GLY A 405 -39.58 -6.65 -28.72
CA GLY A 405 -38.86 -7.09 -29.94
C GLY A 405 -39.76 -7.11 -31.18
N PHE A 406 -41.05 -7.50 -31.03
CA PHE A 406 -42.00 -7.50 -32.12
C PHE A 406 -42.34 -6.09 -32.60
N TYR A 407 -42.55 -5.13 -31.70
CA TYR A 407 -42.76 -3.71 -32.08
C TYR A 407 -41.54 -3.08 -32.78
N ARG A 408 -40.33 -3.38 -32.33
CA ARG A 408 -39.10 -2.89 -33.01
C ARG A 408 -38.96 -3.41 -34.44
N ILE A 409 -39.34 -4.67 -34.69
CA ILE A 409 -39.37 -5.24 -36.04
C ILE A 409 -40.38 -4.52 -36.90
N LEU A 410 -41.57 -4.21 -36.38
CA LEU A 410 -42.61 -3.47 -37.13
C LEU A 410 -42.17 -2.03 -37.47
N ASP A 411 -41.46 -1.37 -36.54
CA ASP A 411 -40.93 0.00 -36.81
C ASP A 411 -39.80 0.03 -37.86
N MET A 412 -39.03 -1.05 -38.00
CA MET A 412 -38.03 -1.18 -39.08
C MET A 412 -38.65 -1.36 -40.47
N TRP A 413 -39.94 -1.67 -40.57
CA TRP A 413 -40.67 -1.89 -41.82
C TRP A 413 -41.53 -0.68 -42.22
N ARG A 414 -41.53 0.36 -41.39
CA ARG A 414 -42.11 1.67 -41.68
C ARG A 414 -41.04 2.65 -42.23
#